data_e6a678527b049fb44204dcbc28dcd04e
#
_entry.id   e6a678527b049fb44204dcbc28dcd04e
#
_cell.length_a   1.000
_cell.length_b   1.000
_cell.length_c   1.000
_cell.angle_alpha   90.00
_cell.angle_beta   90.00
_cell.angle_gamma   90.00
#
_symmetry.space_group_name_H-M   'P 1'
#
loop_
_entity.id
_entity.type
_entity.pdbx_description
1 polymer ?
#
loop_
_entity_poly.entity_id
_entity_poly.type
_entity_poly.pdbx_seq_one_letter_code
_entity_poly.pdbx_strand_id
1 'polypeptide(L)'
;MGNDRISIMHRVTMETLEDIKSNMQSVTPEEVRNQIMENVRGAVKLENVNREKGEKIRLAETLLPQQVAWVLNTLHPICLIETIDGRNDDTGNILGLYQEDGLDEGIYITSEDVFIKIARAYHPFISTGDLNEMFACLRDCAPRKQKCKAKNLIAVNNGIFDFDTKQLRPFTPDLVFLSKSRVSYKVNVQNPVIHNNDDGTDWDVESWMNDLSDDPEVVHLLWQILGAIIRPNVAWDKSAWLYSESGNNGKGTLCELMRELCGKTSYASIALSDFGKDFYLSQLLNASAIIVDENDVGTYIDKAANLKAVVTGDAIMINRKFKDPITYQFRGFMVQCLNEMPRVRDKSDSFYRRQIFIPFTKCFTGAERKYIKQDYLHRPEVLEYVLHKVLHMDYYELDVPQSCQNALNEYKEFNDPVRQFVSEIFPELQWDLVPFTFLYDLYKAWYVKNVGRSDVVGKQVFIKNLIAVLDENSEFICEDKSKKYKPSTRMDKAEPLIAEYNLQDWMNPMMSGSHDIEKRCHPVLQANYRGIIRNDN
;
A
#
# COMPACT_ATOMS: atom_id res chain seq x y z
N MET A 1 -50.59 -15.43 -4.85
CA MET A 1 -50.72 -14.21 -5.67
C MET A 1 -49.39 -13.49 -5.97
N GLY A 2 -48.52 -13.19 -5.00
CA GLY A 2 -47.24 -12.54 -5.28
C GLY A 2 -46.26 -13.40 -6.10
N ASN A 3 -46.14 -14.68 -5.78
CA ASN A 3 -45.24 -15.59 -6.45
C ASN A 3 -45.58 -15.84 -7.93
N ASP A 4 -46.86 -15.95 -8.29
CA ASP A 4 -47.26 -16.18 -9.68
C ASP A 4 -46.96 -14.98 -10.58
N ARG A 5 -47.14 -13.75 -10.06
CA ARG A 5 -46.79 -12.52 -10.77
C ARG A 5 -45.32 -12.44 -11.07
N ILE A 6 -44.49 -12.67 -10.08
CA ILE A 6 -43.01 -12.62 -10.21
C ILE A 6 -42.53 -13.72 -11.16
N SER A 7 -43.11 -14.93 -11.08
CA SER A 7 -42.76 -16.06 -11.95
C SER A 7 -43.04 -15.78 -13.44
N ILE A 8 -44.21 -15.24 -13.76
CA ILE A 8 -44.58 -14.88 -15.14
C ILE A 8 -43.68 -13.75 -15.66
N MET A 9 -43.48 -12.69 -14.85
CA MET A 9 -42.66 -11.57 -15.24
C MET A 9 -41.21 -12.01 -15.47
N HIS A 10 -40.66 -12.86 -14.58
CA HIS A 10 -39.32 -13.41 -14.74
C HIS A 10 -39.19 -14.20 -16.04
N ARG A 11 -40.03 -15.21 -16.24
CA ARG A 11 -40.00 -16.07 -17.42
C ARG A 11 -40.04 -15.27 -18.71
N VAL A 12 -41.07 -14.39 -18.85
CA VAL A 12 -41.27 -13.60 -20.07
C VAL A 12 -40.14 -12.60 -20.31
N THR A 13 -39.61 -11.99 -19.24
CA THR A 13 -38.47 -11.08 -19.35
C THR A 13 -37.23 -11.83 -19.84
N MET A 14 -36.92 -12.99 -19.25
CA MET A 14 -35.75 -13.78 -19.65
C MET A 14 -35.89 -14.31 -21.09
N GLU A 15 -37.06 -14.86 -21.49
CA GLU A 15 -37.33 -15.28 -22.88
C GLU A 15 -37.09 -14.12 -23.86
N THR A 16 -37.59 -12.92 -23.54
CA THR A 16 -37.38 -11.72 -24.37
C THR A 16 -35.92 -11.31 -24.48
N LEU A 17 -35.18 -11.37 -23.36
CA LEU A 17 -33.75 -11.02 -23.35
C LEU A 17 -32.87 -12.04 -24.08
N GLU A 18 -33.23 -13.33 -24.00
CA GLU A 18 -32.56 -14.40 -24.76
C GLU A 18 -32.77 -14.22 -26.28
N ASP A 19 -34.00 -13.86 -26.69
CA ASP A 19 -34.30 -13.56 -28.09
C ASP A 19 -33.51 -12.34 -28.61
N ILE A 20 -33.46 -11.26 -27.81
CA ILE A 20 -32.69 -10.06 -28.15
C ILE A 20 -31.19 -10.41 -28.31
N LYS A 21 -30.65 -11.15 -27.35
CA LYS A 21 -29.23 -11.56 -27.35
C LYS A 21 -28.87 -12.48 -28.54
N SER A 22 -29.80 -13.39 -28.89
CA SER A 22 -29.60 -14.35 -29.98
C SER A 22 -29.66 -13.70 -31.36
N ASN A 23 -30.44 -12.64 -31.53
CA ASN A 23 -30.63 -11.99 -32.81
C ASN A 23 -29.50 -11.00 -33.18
N MET A 24 -28.50 -10.78 -32.33
CA MET A 24 -27.36 -9.86 -32.54
C MET A 24 -27.74 -8.46 -33.08
N GLN A 25 -28.97 -8.03 -32.86
CA GLN A 25 -29.40 -6.70 -33.30
C GLN A 25 -28.94 -5.64 -32.29
N SER A 26 -28.42 -4.54 -32.81
CA SER A 26 -28.16 -3.34 -32.01
C SER A 26 -29.50 -2.73 -31.59
N VAL A 27 -30.03 -3.14 -30.44
CA VAL A 27 -31.31 -2.68 -29.88
C VAL A 27 -31.03 -1.61 -28.84
N THR A 28 -31.72 -0.48 -28.93
CA THR A 28 -31.59 0.60 -27.93
C THR A 28 -32.21 0.20 -26.58
N PRO A 29 -31.76 0.77 -25.45
CA PRO A 29 -32.37 0.53 -24.14
C PRO A 29 -33.88 0.78 -24.11
N GLU A 30 -34.34 1.75 -24.88
CA GLU A 30 -35.77 2.06 -25.00
C GLU A 30 -36.55 0.95 -25.72
N GLU A 31 -36.00 0.42 -26.81
CA GLU A 31 -36.60 -0.70 -27.56
C GLU A 31 -36.66 -1.95 -26.70
N VAL A 32 -35.58 -2.29 -25.98
CA VAL A 32 -35.52 -3.40 -25.01
C VAL A 32 -36.62 -3.25 -23.96
N ARG A 33 -36.74 -2.07 -23.34
CA ARG A 33 -37.78 -1.78 -22.37
C ARG A 33 -39.18 -2.00 -22.95
N ASN A 34 -39.45 -1.43 -24.13
CA ASN A 34 -40.75 -1.49 -24.77
C ASN A 34 -41.15 -2.92 -25.14
N GLN A 35 -40.20 -3.71 -25.67
CA GLN A 35 -40.40 -5.11 -26.03
C GLN A 35 -40.72 -5.98 -24.81
N ILE A 36 -39.94 -5.82 -23.73
CA ILE A 36 -40.24 -6.52 -22.46
C ILE A 36 -41.64 -6.16 -21.94
N MET A 37 -41.96 -4.88 -21.91
CA MET A 37 -43.28 -4.42 -21.42
C MET A 37 -44.43 -4.93 -22.26
N GLU A 38 -44.27 -4.99 -23.59
CA GLU A 38 -45.30 -5.52 -24.49
C GLU A 38 -45.49 -7.03 -24.29
N ASN A 39 -44.43 -7.81 -24.25
CA ASN A 39 -44.48 -9.24 -24.06
C ASN A 39 -45.07 -9.62 -22.69
N VAL A 40 -44.68 -8.92 -21.62
CA VAL A 40 -45.23 -9.11 -20.27
C VAL A 40 -46.72 -8.75 -20.24
N ARG A 41 -47.16 -7.66 -20.92
CA ARG A 41 -48.56 -7.30 -21.02
C ARG A 41 -49.36 -8.37 -21.74
N GLY A 42 -48.84 -8.93 -22.83
CA GLY A 42 -49.47 -10.02 -23.56
C GLY A 42 -49.66 -11.28 -22.69
N ALA A 43 -48.60 -11.72 -22.03
CA ALA A 43 -48.65 -12.89 -21.14
C ALA A 43 -49.58 -12.72 -19.96
N VAL A 44 -49.55 -11.57 -19.29
CA VAL A 44 -50.47 -11.28 -18.17
C VAL A 44 -51.93 -11.16 -18.62
N LYS A 45 -52.21 -10.63 -19.81
CA LYS A 45 -53.57 -10.64 -20.36
C LYS A 45 -54.09 -12.06 -20.56
N LEU A 46 -53.28 -12.95 -21.15
CA LEU A 46 -53.64 -14.37 -21.34
C LEU A 46 -53.91 -15.07 -19.99
N GLU A 47 -53.07 -14.89 -19.03
CA GLU A 47 -53.18 -15.47 -17.69
C GLU A 47 -54.43 -14.97 -16.96
N ASN A 48 -54.78 -13.69 -17.10
CA ASN A 48 -55.92 -13.06 -16.46
C ASN A 48 -57.28 -13.48 -17.07
N VAL A 49 -57.29 -14.16 -18.23
CA VAL A 49 -58.54 -14.67 -18.84
C VAL A 49 -59.26 -15.66 -17.92
N ASN A 50 -58.50 -16.53 -17.26
CA ASN A 50 -59.00 -17.60 -16.42
C ASN A 50 -59.02 -17.26 -14.92
N ARG A 51 -58.75 -16.00 -14.52
CA ARG A 51 -58.72 -15.56 -13.13
C ARG A 51 -59.96 -14.76 -12.75
N GLU A 52 -60.45 -14.98 -11.53
CA GLU A 52 -61.55 -14.16 -10.96
C GLU A 52 -61.13 -12.71 -10.76
N LYS A 53 -62.11 -11.79 -10.70
CA LYS A 53 -61.86 -10.33 -10.66
C LYS A 53 -60.95 -9.88 -9.53
N GLY A 54 -60.94 -10.57 -8.38
CA GLY A 54 -60.06 -10.29 -7.23
C GLY A 54 -58.67 -10.90 -7.33
N GLU A 55 -58.43 -11.84 -8.25
CA GLU A 55 -57.17 -12.59 -8.41
C GLU A 55 -56.35 -12.14 -9.62
N LYS A 56 -56.84 -11.16 -10.39
CA LYS A 56 -56.17 -10.66 -11.59
C LYS A 56 -54.82 -10.01 -11.24
N ILE A 57 -53.80 -10.39 -12.00
CA ILE A 57 -52.44 -9.82 -11.91
C ILE A 57 -52.51 -8.37 -12.44
N ARG A 58 -52.07 -7.42 -11.60
CA ARG A 58 -51.93 -6.02 -11.99
C ARG A 58 -50.62 -5.81 -12.74
N LEU A 59 -50.71 -5.13 -13.88
CA LEU A 59 -49.55 -4.73 -14.67
C LEU A 59 -48.91 -3.48 -14.05
N ALA A 60 -47.57 -3.47 -14.04
CA ALA A 60 -46.80 -2.27 -13.80
C ALA A 60 -46.80 -1.40 -15.09
N GLU A 61 -46.71 -0.09 -14.95
CA GLU A 61 -46.61 0.84 -16.07
C GLU A 61 -45.19 0.93 -16.61
N THR A 62 -44.21 0.58 -15.78
CA THR A 62 -42.77 0.60 -16.05
C THR A 62 -42.12 -0.74 -15.65
N LEU A 63 -40.86 -0.95 -16.03
CA LEU A 63 -40.10 -2.09 -15.54
C LEU A 63 -40.02 -2.08 -14.01
N LEU A 64 -40.13 -3.25 -13.40
CA LEU A 64 -39.85 -3.41 -11.98
C LEU A 64 -38.33 -3.39 -11.72
N PRO A 65 -37.87 -3.02 -10.49
CA PRO A 65 -36.46 -3.08 -10.13
C PRO A 65 -35.79 -4.42 -10.45
N GLN A 66 -36.49 -5.54 -10.21
CA GLN A 66 -36.02 -6.90 -10.52
C GLN A 66 -35.82 -7.10 -12.03
N GLN A 67 -36.74 -6.57 -12.86
CA GLN A 67 -36.61 -6.66 -14.32
C GLN A 67 -35.42 -5.85 -14.80
N VAL A 68 -35.16 -4.67 -14.24
CA VAL A 68 -33.97 -3.87 -14.54
C VAL A 68 -32.69 -4.63 -14.17
N ALA A 69 -32.67 -5.31 -13.01
CA ALA A 69 -31.55 -6.14 -12.62
C ALA A 69 -31.28 -7.29 -13.60
N TRP A 70 -32.33 -7.98 -14.07
CA TRP A 70 -32.20 -9.05 -15.07
C TRP A 70 -31.74 -8.53 -16.42
N VAL A 71 -32.23 -7.38 -16.88
CA VAL A 71 -31.78 -6.71 -18.08
C VAL A 71 -30.27 -6.41 -17.98
N LEU A 72 -29.85 -5.77 -16.89
CA LEU A 72 -28.45 -5.43 -16.66
C LEU A 72 -27.55 -6.68 -16.64
N ASN A 73 -27.96 -7.73 -15.90
CA ASN A 73 -27.18 -8.96 -15.80
C ASN A 73 -27.09 -9.74 -17.11
N THR A 74 -28.10 -9.65 -17.98
CA THR A 74 -28.14 -10.42 -19.24
C THR A 74 -27.45 -9.71 -20.38
N LEU A 75 -27.64 -8.37 -20.48
CA LEU A 75 -27.16 -7.57 -21.61
C LEU A 75 -25.81 -6.89 -21.36
N HIS A 76 -25.33 -6.86 -20.12
CA HIS A 76 -24.04 -6.28 -19.77
C HIS A 76 -23.16 -7.30 -19.04
N PRO A 77 -21.84 -7.31 -19.28
CA PRO A 77 -20.91 -8.24 -18.64
C PRO A 77 -20.66 -7.84 -17.17
N ILE A 78 -21.64 -8.11 -16.32
CA ILE A 78 -21.63 -7.82 -14.89
C ILE A 78 -21.24 -9.08 -14.12
N CYS A 79 -20.52 -8.91 -13.02
CA CYS A 79 -20.26 -9.97 -12.06
C CYS A 79 -20.22 -9.44 -10.63
N LEU A 80 -20.38 -10.35 -9.67
CA LEU A 80 -20.14 -10.11 -8.26
C LEU A 80 -18.71 -10.53 -7.94
N ILE A 81 -17.85 -9.55 -7.66
CA ILE A 81 -16.41 -9.75 -7.44
C ILE A 81 -16.17 -10.07 -5.98
N GLU A 82 -15.54 -11.22 -5.72
CA GLU A 82 -15.12 -11.61 -4.38
C GLU A 82 -13.92 -10.77 -3.93
N THR A 83 -14.05 -10.10 -2.78
CA THR A 83 -13.02 -9.21 -2.22
C THR A 83 -11.99 -9.93 -1.36
N ILE A 84 -12.33 -11.15 -0.89
CA ILE A 84 -11.47 -12.02 -0.08
C ILE A 84 -11.63 -13.46 -0.54
N ASP A 85 -10.55 -14.20 -0.42
CA ASP A 85 -10.49 -15.61 -0.74
C ASP A 85 -11.23 -16.47 0.30
N GLY A 86 -12.06 -17.41 -0.19
CA GLY A 86 -12.61 -18.49 0.63
C GLY A 86 -13.73 -18.08 1.60
N ARG A 87 -14.30 -16.90 1.49
CA ARG A 87 -15.55 -16.56 2.19
C ARG A 87 -16.75 -17.08 1.41
N ASN A 88 -17.61 -17.83 2.10
CA ASN A 88 -18.87 -18.32 1.55
C ASN A 88 -20.03 -17.33 1.76
N ASP A 89 -19.80 -16.17 2.38
CA ASP A 89 -20.79 -15.15 2.59
C ASP A 89 -20.64 -14.01 1.56
N ASP A 90 -21.77 -13.39 1.18
CA ASP A 90 -21.80 -12.30 0.21
C ASP A 90 -21.47 -10.93 0.85
N THR A 91 -21.17 -10.93 2.16
CA THR A 91 -20.85 -9.71 2.88
C THR A 91 -19.49 -9.18 2.45
N GLY A 92 -19.53 -8.08 1.71
CA GLY A 92 -18.31 -7.40 1.23
C GLY A 92 -17.98 -7.60 -0.24
N ASN A 93 -18.67 -8.49 -0.96
CA ASN A 93 -18.53 -8.61 -2.39
C ASN A 93 -19.01 -7.35 -3.12
N ILE A 94 -18.34 -6.99 -4.22
CA ILE A 94 -18.62 -5.77 -4.98
C ILE A 94 -19.10 -6.10 -6.39
N LEU A 95 -20.10 -5.39 -6.88
CA LEU A 95 -20.52 -5.49 -8.28
C LEU A 95 -19.46 -4.85 -9.17
N GLY A 96 -19.14 -5.53 -10.27
CA GLY A 96 -18.24 -5.04 -11.30
C GLY A 96 -18.89 -5.15 -12.67
N LEU A 97 -18.71 -4.12 -13.47
CA LEU A 97 -19.12 -4.05 -14.87
C LEU A 97 -17.87 -4.01 -15.75
N TYR A 98 -17.67 -5.03 -16.56
CA TYR A 98 -16.58 -5.09 -17.52
C TYR A 98 -16.75 -4.04 -18.62
N GLN A 99 -15.67 -3.36 -18.95
CA GLN A 99 -15.65 -2.38 -20.02
C GLN A 99 -15.09 -3.02 -21.29
N GLU A 100 -15.90 -3.05 -22.35
CA GLU A 100 -15.55 -3.66 -23.63
C GLU A 100 -14.85 -2.69 -24.57
N ASP A 101 -14.92 -1.38 -24.28
CA ASP A 101 -14.32 -0.31 -25.06
C ASP A 101 -13.94 0.90 -24.21
N GLY A 102 -13.35 1.91 -24.85
CA GLY A 102 -13.01 3.18 -24.24
C GLY A 102 -11.76 3.15 -23.34
N LEU A 103 -11.63 4.18 -22.51
CA LEU A 103 -10.44 4.34 -21.66
C LEU A 103 -10.28 3.19 -20.66
N ASP A 104 -11.37 2.61 -20.19
CA ASP A 104 -11.40 1.56 -19.18
C ASP A 104 -11.54 0.15 -19.79
N GLU A 105 -11.42 0.00 -21.11
CA GLU A 105 -11.44 -1.30 -21.80
C GLU A 105 -10.57 -2.32 -21.07
N GLY A 106 -11.13 -3.50 -20.84
CA GLY A 106 -10.44 -4.65 -20.25
C GLY A 106 -10.46 -4.72 -18.74
N ILE A 107 -11.05 -3.73 -18.04
CA ILE A 107 -11.19 -3.76 -16.57
C ILE A 107 -12.65 -3.71 -16.13
N TYR A 108 -12.88 -4.08 -14.87
CA TYR A 108 -14.19 -4.00 -14.22
C TYR A 108 -14.31 -2.71 -13.42
N ILE A 109 -15.32 -1.90 -13.74
CA ILE A 109 -15.67 -0.69 -12.98
C ILE A 109 -16.65 -1.05 -11.88
N THR A 110 -16.37 -0.57 -10.66
CA THR A 110 -17.14 -0.88 -9.44
C THR A 110 -17.96 0.31 -8.93
N SER A 111 -17.91 1.45 -9.62
CA SER A 111 -18.69 2.64 -9.26
C SER A 111 -20.18 2.43 -9.49
N GLU A 112 -20.99 2.61 -8.45
CA GLU A 112 -22.47 2.53 -8.56
C GLU A 112 -23.06 3.57 -9.51
N ASP A 113 -22.40 4.72 -9.68
CA ASP A 113 -22.86 5.76 -10.62
C ASP A 113 -22.93 5.24 -12.06
N VAL A 114 -22.02 4.36 -12.45
CA VAL A 114 -22.03 3.74 -13.79
C VAL A 114 -23.25 2.81 -13.92
N PHE A 115 -23.52 1.98 -12.91
CA PHE A 115 -24.71 1.11 -12.89
C PHE A 115 -26.01 1.92 -12.91
N ILE A 116 -26.07 3.01 -12.12
CA ILE A 116 -27.24 3.90 -12.08
C ILE A 116 -27.48 4.55 -13.45
N LYS A 117 -26.39 5.00 -14.11
CA LYS A 117 -26.50 5.59 -15.47
C LYS A 117 -27.09 4.60 -16.47
N ILE A 118 -26.61 3.36 -16.45
CA ILE A 118 -27.12 2.30 -17.34
C ILE A 118 -28.56 1.93 -16.96
N ALA A 119 -28.88 1.75 -15.67
CA ALA A 119 -30.24 1.44 -15.23
C ALA A 119 -31.24 2.50 -15.68
N ARG A 120 -30.86 3.79 -15.62
CA ARG A 120 -31.68 4.90 -16.08
C ARG A 120 -31.88 4.93 -17.61
N ALA A 121 -31.01 4.34 -18.38
CA ALA A 121 -31.24 4.20 -19.81
C ALA A 121 -32.42 3.25 -20.10
N TYR A 122 -32.61 2.20 -19.29
CA TYR A 122 -33.75 1.29 -19.38
C TYR A 122 -35.00 1.77 -18.61
N HIS A 123 -34.80 2.48 -17.48
CA HIS A 123 -35.87 3.00 -16.64
C HIS A 123 -35.59 4.46 -16.23
N PRO A 124 -35.92 5.45 -17.06
CA PRO A 124 -35.53 6.86 -16.87
C PRO A 124 -35.95 7.48 -15.52
N PHE A 125 -37.07 7.02 -14.95
CA PHE A 125 -37.67 7.55 -13.73
C PHE A 125 -37.48 6.62 -12.52
N ILE A 126 -36.50 5.72 -12.54
CA ILE A 126 -36.22 4.81 -11.42
C ILE A 126 -35.90 5.61 -10.15
N SER A 127 -36.66 5.34 -9.07
CA SER A 127 -36.47 6.02 -7.79
C SER A 127 -35.23 5.49 -7.04
N THR A 128 -34.77 6.23 -6.02
CA THR A 128 -33.65 5.76 -5.16
C THR A 128 -34.01 4.45 -4.44
N GLY A 129 -35.25 4.27 -4.00
CA GLY A 129 -35.72 3.04 -3.38
C GLY A 129 -35.65 1.85 -4.34
N ASP A 130 -36.11 2.06 -5.59
CA ASP A 130 -36.09 1.05 -6.64
C ASP A 130 -34.65 0.72 -7.07
N LEU A 131 -33.72 1.70 -7.06
CA LEU A 131 -32.30 1.45 -7.30
C LEU A 131 -31.69 0.53 -6.24
N ASN A 132 -32.02 0.75 -4.96
CA ASN A 132 -31.54 -0.13 -3.89
C ASN A 132 -32.03 -1.56 -4.06
N GLU A 133 -33.32 -1.74 -4.40
CA GLU A 133 -33.91 -3.05 -4.69
C GLU A 133 -33.28 -3.69 -5.93
N MET A 134 -33.07 -2.92 -7.00
CA MET A 134 -32.36 -3.37 -8.20
C MET A 134 -30.94 -3.87 -7.85
N PHE A 135 -30.18 -3.13 -7.03
CA PHE A 135 -28.84 -3.56 -6.62
C PHE A 135 -28.86 -4.83 -5.78
N ALA A 136 -29.87 -5.01 -4.90
CA ALA A 136 -30.03 -6.24 -4.14
C ALA A 136 -30.27 -7.42 -5.08
N CYS A 137 -31.26 -7.30 -5.99
CA CYS A 137 -31.56 -8.33 -6.99
C CYS A 137 -30.38 -8.61 -7.93
N LEU A 138 -29.62 -7.58 -8.30
CA LEU A 138 -28.45 -7.74 -9.15
C LEU A 138 -27.33 -8.53 -8.45
N ARG A 139 -27.11 -8.33 -7.14
CA ARG A 139 -26.18 -9.14 -6.35
C ARG A 139 -26.60 -10.60 -6.26
N ASP A 140 -27.91 -10.87 -6.19
CA ASP A 140 -28.43 -12.24 -6.13
C ASP A 140 -28.28 -13.00 -7.45
N CYS A 141 -28.41 -12.32 -8.60
CA CYS A 141 -28.39 -12.97 -9.92
C CYS A 141 -27.03 -12.90 -10.65
N ALA A 142 -26.14 -11.97 -10.28
CA ALA A 142 -24.86 -11.80 -10.98
C ALA A 142 -23.91 -12.99 -10.75
N PRO A 143 -23.21 -13.47 -11.79
CA PRO A 143 -22.23 -14.54 -11.66
C PRO A 143 -21.08 -14.10 -10.76
N ARG A 144 -20.62 -14.99 -9.89
CA ARG A 144 -19.47 -14.73 -9.00
C ARG A 144 -18.17 -14.93 -9.73
N LYS A 145 -17.24 -14.00 -9.58
CA LYS A 145 -15.88 -14.08 -10.12
C LYS A 145 -14.86 -13.67 -9.06
N GLN A 146 -13.71 -14.31 -9.09
CA GLN A 146 -12.56 -13.90 -8.28
C GLN A 146 -11.70 -12.90 -9.04
N LYS A 147 -11.14 -11.95 -8.29
CA LYS A 147 -10.12 -11.04 -8.81
C LYS A 147 -8.92 -11.84 -9.33
N CYS A 148 -8.35 -11.43 -10.47
CA CYS A 148 -7.13 -12.05 -10.99
C CYS A 148 -5.99 -11.95 -9.95
N LYS A 149 -5.32 -13.08 -9.69
CA LYS A 149 -4.21 -13.20 -8.71
C LYS A 149 -2.91 -13.65 -9.36
N ALA A 150 -2.93 -13.88 -10.65
CA ALA A 150 -1.75 -14.32 -11.37
C ALA A 150 -0.69 -13.22 -11.34
N LYS A 151 0.46 -13.51 -10.70
CA LYS A 151 1.56 -12.57 -10.51
C LYS A 151 2.26 -12.18 -11.81
N ASN A 152 2.14 -13.00 -12.84
CA ASN A 152 2.70 -12.77 -14.17
C ASN A 152 1.76 -12.02 -15.13
N LEU A 153 0.47 -11.87 -14.81
CA LEU A 153 -0.49 -11.17 -15.68
C LEU A 153 -0.66 -9.71 -15.26
N ILE A 154 -0.37 -8.81 -16.17
CA ILE A 154 -0.40 -7.36 -15.96
C ILE A 154 -1.34 -6.74 -16.97
N ALA A 155 -2.38 -6.06 -16.50
CA ALA A 155 -3.25 -5.28 -17.37
C ALA A 155 -2.56 -3.96 -17.77
N VAL A 156 -2.28 -3.80 -19.07
CA VAL A 156 -1.76 -2.58 -19.68
C VAL A 156 -2.83 -1.95 -20.57
N ASN A 157 -2.58 -0.78 -21.15
CA ASN A 157 -3.64 -0.06 -21.85
C ASN A 157 -4.24 -0.83 -23.05
N ASN A 158 -3.46 -1.62 -23.74
CA ASN A 158 -3.85 -2.33 -24.97
C ASN A 158 -3.90 -3.85 -24.84
N GLY A 159 -4.00 -4.39 -23.61
CA GLY A 159 -4.14 -5.83 -23.41
C GLY A 159 -3.61 -6.32 -22.07
N ILE A 160 -3.44 -7.63 -21.95
CA ILE A 160 -2.89 -8.31 -20.79
C ILE A 160 -1.48 -8.79 -21.15
N PHE A 161 -0.47 -8.20 -20.51
CA PHE A 161 0.92 -8.62 -20.67
C PHE A 161 1.25 -9.80 -19.75
N ASP A 162 1.82 -10.83 -20.31
CA ASP A 162 2.33 -11.99 -19.57
C ASP A 162 3.82 -11.79 -19.32
N PHE A 163 4.17 -11.54 -18.07
CA PHE A 163 5.53 -11.21 -17.64
C PHE A 163 6.53 -12.38 -17.82
N ASP A 164 6.07 -13.62 -17.72
CA ASP A 164 6.95 -14.79 -17.86
C ASP A 164 7.25 -15.09 -19.34
N THR A 165 6.25 -14.95 -20.20
CA THR A 165 6.39 -15.20 -21.65
C THR A 165 6.74 -13.96 -22.47
N LYS A 166 6.66 -12.76 -21.88
CA LYS A 166 6.85 -11.46 -22.52
C LYS A 166 5.91 -11.21 -23.71
N GLN A 167 4.71 -11.75 -23.64
CA GLN A 167 3.70 -11.64 -24.71
C GLN A 167 2.50 -10.82 -24.25
N LEU A 168 2.00 -10.01 -25.18
CA LEU A 168 0.73 -9.30 -25.02
C LEU A 168 -0.42 -10.17 -25.53
N ARG A 169 -1.48 -10.29 -24.75
CA ARG A 169 -2.73 -10.99 -25.09
C ARG A 169 -3.90 -10.01 -25.10
N PRO A 170 -4.95 -10.26 -25.89
CA PRO A 170 -6.15 -9.44 -25.85
C PRO A 170 -6.82 -9.52 -24.48
N PHE A 171 -7.60 -8.50 -24.15
CA PHE A 171 -8.44 -8.50 -22.96
C PHE A 171 -9.51 -9.59 -23.03
N THR A 172 -9.92 -10.09 -21.86
CA THR A 172 -11.01 -11.05 -21.72
C THR A 172 -11.78 -10.76 -20.43
N PRO A 173 -13.13 -10.84 -20.45
CA PRO A 173 -13.95 -10.70 -19.25
C PRO A 173 -13.77 -11.85 -18.24
N ASP A 174 -13.07 -12.92 -18.60
CA ASP A 174 -12.80 -14.04 -17.68
C ASP A 174 -11.74 -13.69 -16.62
N LEU A 175 -10.90 -12.71 -16.90
CA LEU A 175 -9.89 -12.22 -15.98
C LEU A 175 -10.34 -10.89 -15.36
N VAL A 176 -10.58 -10.89 -14.06
CA VAL A 176 -11.06 -9.70 -13.35
C VAL A 176 -9.89 -8.82 -12.93
N PHE A 177 -9.69 -7.72 -13.65
CA PHE A 177 -8.83 -6.61 -13.27
C PHE A 177 -9.67 -5.41 -12.86
N LEU A 178 -9.29 -4.71 -11.78
CA LEU A 178 -9.95 -3.48 -11.30
C LEU A 178 -9.18 -2.20 -11.65
N SER A 179 -7.97 -2.37 -12.16
CA SER A 179 -7.07 -1.30 -12.60
C SER A 179 -6.15 -1.81 -13.69
N LYS A 180 -5.62 -0.90 -14.50
CA LYS A 180 -4.59 -1.19 -15.50
C LYS A 180 -3.60 -0.03 -15.60
N SER A 181 -2.39 -0.31 -16.09
CA SER A 181 -1.51 0.76 -16.56
C SER A 181 -2.17 1.46 -17.76
N ARG A 182 -2.11 2.80 -17.80
CA ARG A 182 -2.66 3.59 -18.91
C ARG A 182 -1.73 3.70 -20.10
N VAL A 183 -0.58 3.06 -20.02
CA VAL A 183 0.44 3.03 -21.08
C VAL A 183 0.25 1.79 -21.94
N SER A 184 0.32 1.94 -23.25
CA SER A 184 0.25 0.84 -24.20
C SER A 184 1.60 0.14 -24.32
N TYR A 185 1.60 -1.19 -24.21
CA TYR A 185 2.80 -1.96 -24.47
C TYR A 185 3.09 -2.01 -25.97
N LYS A 186 4.35 -1.76 -26.34
CA LYS A 186 4.87 -1.88 -27.69
C LYS A 186 6.15 -2.73 -27.69
N VAL A 187 6.34 -3.50 -28.75
CA VAL A 187 7.60 -4.23 -28.97
C VAL A 187 8.63 -3.31 -29.64
N ASN A 188 9.92 -3.61 -29.42
CA ASN A 188 11.05 -2.92 -30.08
C ASN A 188 11.08 -1.40 -29.85
N VAL A 189 10.73 -0.94 -28.66
CA VAL A 189 10.80 0.48 -28.27
C VAL A 189 12.25 0.83 -27.90
N GLN A 190 12.73 1.97 -28.41
CA GLN A 190 14.03 2.51 -28.05
C GLN A 190 13.88 3.69 -27.09
N ASN A 191 14.92 3.95 -26.28
CA ASN A 191 14.95 5.10 -25.40
C ASN A 191 14.89 6.40 -26.22
N PRO A 192 13.82 7.20 -26.08
CA PRO A 192 13.67 8.42 -26.88
C PRO A 192 14.60 9.52 -26.37
N VAL A 193 15.33 10.15 -27.30
CA VAL A 193 16.12 11.34 -27.00
C VAL A 193 15.30 12.58 -27.39
N ILE A 194 15.09 13.48 -26.46
CA ILE A 194 14.33 14.72 -26.64
C ILE A 194 15.29 15.89 -26.61
N HIS A 195 15.37 16.62 -27.74
CA HIS A 195 16.14 17.86 -27.81
C HIS A 195 15.32 19.04 -27.26
N ASN A 196 15.90 19.78 -26.34
CA ASN A 196 15.33 21.03 -25.84
C ASN A 196 15.89 22.22 -26.61
N ASN A 197 15.03 22.90 -27.37
CA ASN A 197 15.45 24.05 -28.17
C ASN A 197 15.77 25.30 -27.33
N ASP A 198 15.32 25.39 -26.08
CA ASP A 198 15.49 26.56 -25.24
C ASP A 198 16.89 26.61 -24.59
N ASP A 199 17.41 25.45 -24.18
CA ASP A 199 18.72 25.34 -23.52
C ASP A 199 19.76 24.54 -24.34
N GLY A 200 19.36 23.97 -25.47
CA GLY A 200 20.23 23.21 -26.38
C GLY A 200 20.69 21.86 -25.81
N THR A 201 20.00 21.33 -24.79
CA THR A 201 20.36 20.04 -24.17
C THR A 201 19.52 18.90 -24.71
N ASP A 202 20.12 17.73 -24.81
CA ASP A 202 19.41 16.48 -25.07
C ASP A 202 19.04 15.83 -23.73
N TRP A 203 17.85 15.23 -23.69
CA TRP A 203 17.34 14.52 -22.53
C TRP A 203 16.82 13.15 -22.94
N ASP A 204 17.10 12.15 -22.13
CA ASP A 204 16.48 10.83 -22.19
C ASP A 204 16.20 10.32 -20.78
N VAL A 205 15.25 9.36 -20.66
CA VAL A 205 14.79 8.90 -19.36
C VAL A 205 15.83 8.04 -18.63
N GLU A 206 16.70 7.32 -19.34
CA GLU A 206 17.73 6.51 -18.67
C GLU A 206 18.81 7.39 -18.03
N SER A 207 19.32 8.37 -18.76
CA SER A 207 20.28 9.34 -18.24
C SER A 207 19.70 10.11 -17.06
N TRP A 208 18.42 10.52 -17.16
CA TRP A 208 17.74 11.19 -16.06
C TRP A 208 17.59 10.29 -14.83
N MET A 209 17.24 9.00 -14.98
CA MET A 209 17.16 8.05 -13.87
C MET A 209 18.53 7.84 -13.20
N ASN A 210 19.61 7.77 -13.99
CA ASN A 210 20.98 7.68 -13.47
C ASN A 210 21.40 8.94 -12.71
N ASP A 211 20.84 10.10 -13.06
CA ASP A 211 21.10 11.35 -12.35
C ASP A 211 20.45 11.39 -10.95
N LEU A 212 19.46 10.54 -10.63
CA LEU A 212 18.77 10.56 -9.35
C LEU A 212 19.62 10.03 -8.18
N SER A 213 20.62 9.18 -8.44
CA SER A 213 21.52 8.64 -7.42
C SER A 213 22.92 8.40 -7.99
N ASP A 214 23.95 8.54 -7.14
CA ASP A 214 25.32 8.14 -7.48
C ASP A 214 25.55 6.63 -7.28
N ASP A 215 24.64 5.96 -6.57
CA ASP A 215 24.66 4.52 -6.35
C ASP A 215 23.87 3.81 -7.47
N PRO A 216 24.54 3.07 -8.38
CA PRO A 216 23.86 2.39 -9.47
C PRO A 216 22.91 1.29 -9.00
N GLU A 217 23.12 0.71 -7.80
CA GLU A 217 22.19 -0.26 -7.23
C GLU A 217 20.89 0.40 -6.80
N VAL A 218 20.95 1.64 -6.30
CA VAL A 218 19.76 2.45 -6.01
C VAL A 218 19.00 2.77 -7.31
N VAL A 219 19.70 3.16 -8.38
CA VAL A 219 19.05 3.40 -9.69
C VAL A 219 18.37 2.13 -10.20
N HIS A 220 19.04 0.98 -10.09
CA HIS A 220 18.42 -0.30 -10.44
C HIS A 220 17.16 -0.60 -9.63
N LEU A 221 17.19 -0.38 -8.32
CA LEU A 221 16.02 -0.51 -7.43
C LEU A 221 14.89 0.45 -7.83
N LEU A 222 15.19 1.70 -8.22
CA LEU A 222 14.16 2.65 -8.70
C LEU A 222 13.46 2.12 -9.96
N TRP A 223 14.18 1.50 -10.89
CA TRP A 223 13.58 0.83 -12.04
C TRP A 223 12.70 -0.36 -11.64
N GLN A 224 13.13 -1.17 -10.68
CA GLN A 224 12.30 -2.25 -10.14
C GLN A 224 11.03 -1.72 -9.47
N ILE A 225 11.09 -0.59 -8.77
CA ILE A 225 9.92 0.06 -8.15
C ILE A 225 8.93 0.55 -9.21
N LEU A 226 9.41 1.13 -10.32
CA LEU A 226 8.54 1.49 -11.45
C LEU A 226 7.78 0.27 -12.01
N GLY A 227 8.41 -0.90 -12.03
CA GLY A 227 7.71 -2.14 -12.38
C GLY A 227 6.80 -2.67 -11.27
N ALA A 228 7.17 -2.51 -10.00
CA ALA A 228 6.39 -3.00 -8.88
C ALA A 228 5.01 -2.33 -8.77
N ILE A 229 4.91 -1.01 -9.03
CA ILE A 229 3.65 -0.25 -8.95
C ILE A 229 2.60 -0.68 -9.97
N ILE A 230 3.00 -1.30 -11.08
CA ILE A 230 2.09 -1.80 -12.12
C ILE A 230 1.89 -3.33 -12.04
N ARG A 231 2.51 -4.00 -11.08
CA ARG A 231 2.42 -5.47 -10.86
C ARG A 231 1.76 -5.79 -9.51
N PRO A 232 0.46 -5.50 -9.35
CA PRO A 232 -0.23 -5.54 -8.05
C PRO A 232 -0.37 -6.95 -7.46
N ASN A 233 -0.17 -8.00 -8.25
CA ASN A 233 -0.35 -9.38 -7.76
C ASN A 233 0.94 -10.04 -7.28
N VAL A 234 2.08 -9.34 -7.33
CA VAL A 234 3.32 -9.80 -6.72
C VAL A 234 3.31 -9.46 -5.24
N ALA A 235 3.58 -10.43 -4.39
CA ALA A 235 3.71 -10.20 -2.95
C ALA A 235 5.09 -9.60 -2.66
N TRP A 236 5.18 -8.29 -2.76
CA TRP A 236 6.43 -7.56 -2.53
C TRP A 236 6.85 -7.52 -1.06
N ASP A 237 5.88 -7.56 -0.14
CA ASP A 237 6.05 -7.50 1.32
C ASP A 237 6.89 -6.29 1.79
N LYS A 238 7.04 -5.31 0.93
CA LYS A 238 7.85 -4.10 1.09
C LYS A 238 7.09 -2.86 0.61
N SER A 239 7.49 -1.71 1.16
CA SER A 239 7.12 -0.38 0.67
C SER A 239 8.37 0.46 0.49
N ALA A 240 8.39 1.34 -0.52
CA ALA A 240 9.48 2.25 -0.79
C ALA A 240 9.25 3.60 -0.10
N TRP A 241 10.23 4.06 0.66
CA TRP A 241 10.22 5.34 1.36
C TRP A 241 11.36 6.20 0.83
N LEU A 242 11.03 7.11 -0.12
CA LEU A 242 11.97 8.00 -0.77
C LEU A 242 12.29 9.15 0.19
N TYR A 243 13.48 9.15 0.76
CA TYR A 243 13.85 10.06 1.83
C TYR A 243 14.92 11.08 1.41
N SER A 244 14.73 12.33 1.79
CA SER A 244 15.73 13.39 1.73
C SER A 244 15.32 14.57 2.60
N GLU A 245 16.23 15.10 3.39
CA GLU A 245 16.04 16.33 4.17
C GLU A 245 16.04 17.58 3.29
N SER A 246 16.73 17.53 2.16
CA SER A 246 16.76 18.64 1.20
C SER A 246 15.60 18.57 0.22
N GLY A 247 15.11 19.71 -0.26
CA GLY A 247 14.21 19.80 -1.41
C GLY A 247 14.93 19.60 -2.74
N ASN A 248 14.18 19.64 -3.86
CA ASN A 248 14.70 19.64 -5.23
C ASN A 248 15.64 18.44 -5.57
N ASN A 249 15.28 17.25 -5.11
CA ASN A 249 16.07 16.02 -5.25
C ASN A 249 15.48 15.01 -6.26
N GLY A 250 14.44 15.40 -6.99
CA GLY A 250 13.82 14.55 -8.03
C GLY A 250 12.72 13.61 -7.54
N LYS A 251 12.49 13.44 -6.22
CA LYS A 251 11.42 12.55 -5.67
C LYS A 251 10.05 12.83 -6.29
N GLY A 252 9.60 14.10 -6.25
CA GLY A 252 8.29 14.49 -6.79
C GLY A 252 8.19 14.31 -8.31
N THR A 253 9.30 14.43 -9.05
CA THR A 253 9.35 14.16 -10.49
C THR A 253 9.25 12.66 -10.79
N LEU A 254 9.91 11.83 -9.97
CA LEU A 254 9.80 10.38 -10.07
C LEU A 254 8.38 9.89 -9.71
N CYS A 255 7.74 10.50 -8.70
CA CYS A 255 6.33 10.19 -8.38
C CYS A 255 5.38 10.56 -9.52
N GLU A 256 5.66 11.61 -10.29
CA GLU A 256 4.87 11.95 -11.48
C GLU A 256 4.98 10.87 -12.55
N LEU A 257 6.20 10.40 -12.85
CA LEU A 257 6.40 9.26 -13.76
C LEU A 257 5.63 8.01 -13.29
N MET A 258 5.66 7.72 -11.98
CA MET A 258 4.91 6.60 -11.40
C MET A 258 3.39 6.76 -11.61
N ARG A 259 2.86 7.97 -11.41
CA ARG A 259 1.43 8.25 -11.61
C ARG A 259 1.00 8.12 -13.07
N GLU A 260 1.83 8.60 -13.98
CA GLU A 260 1.56 8.46 -15.43
C GLU A 260 1.60 6.99 -15.88
N LEU A 261 2.53 6.17 -15.35
CA LEU A 261 2.55 4.73 -15.62
C LEU A 261 1.30 4.02 -15.11
N CYS A 262 0.86 4.32 -13.89
CA CYS A 262 -0.37 3.75 -13.33
C CYS A 262 -1.61 4.29 -14.04
N GLY A 263 -1.65 5.59 -14.30
CA GLY A 263 -2.83 6.35 -14.72
C GLY A 263 -3.69 6.83 -13.56
N LYS A 264 -4.39 7.93 -13.76
CA LYS A 264 -5.07 8.73 -12.70
C LYS A 264 -6.09 7.95 -11.85
N THR A 265 -6.66 6.88 -12.36
CA THR A 265 -7.67 6.08 -11.66
C THR A 265 -7.13 4.80 -11.02
N SER A 266 -5.85 4.50 -11.23
CA SER A 266 -5.22 3.24 -10.83
C SER A 266 -4.25 3.36 -9.65
N TYR A 267 -4.10 4.53 -9.03
CA TYR A 267 -3.34 4.70 -7.80
C TYR A 267 -4.16 5.41 -6.71
N ALA A 268 -3.80 5.18 -5.46
CA ALA A 268 -4.32 5.89 -4.29
C ALA A 268 -3.25 6.83 -3.72
N SER A 269 -3.69 7.91 -3.08
CA SER A 269 -2.82 8.83 -2.34
C SER A 269 -3.24 8.80 -0.87
N ILE A 270 -2.55 7.98 -0.05
CA ILE A 270 -2.82 7.79 1.36
C ILE A 270 -1.54 8.07 2.13
N ALA A 271 -1.48 9.21 2.82
CA ALA A 271 -0.34 9.60 3.63
C ALA A 271 -0.15 8.65 4.82
N LEU A 272 1.07 8.55 5.36
CA LEU A 272 1.38 7.67 6.50
C LEU A 272 0.50 7.90 7.73
N SER A 273 0.10 9.16 7.98
CA SER A 273 -0.81 9.54 9.07
C SER A 273 -2.28 9.09 8.87
N ASP A 274 -2.65 8.70 7.64
CA ASP A 274 -4.05 8.47 7.25
C ASP A 274 -4.46 6.99 7.30
N PHE A 275 -3.52 6.06 7.46
CA PHE A 275 -3.81 4.62 7.56
C PHE A 275 -4.68 4.24 8.77
N GLY A 276 -4.71 5.07 9.78
CA GLY A 276 -5.56 4.91 10.96
C GLY A 276 -6.90 5.64 10.91
N LYS A 277 -7.17 6.42 9.84
CA LYS A 277 -8.38 7.24 9.70
C LYS A 277 -9.46 6.53 8.90
N ASP A 278 -10.71 6.74 9.29
CA ASP A 278 -11.87 6.18 8.59
C ASP A 278 -11.97 6.72 7.14
N PHE A 279 -12.49 5.88 6.26
CA PHE A 279 -12.78 6.14 4.84
C PHE A 279 -11.58 6.33 3.90
N TYR A 280 -10.37 6.65 4.36
CA TYR A 280 -9.21 6.84 3.49
C TYR A 280 -8.84 5.57 2.72
N LEU A 281 -8.93 4.40 3.36
CA LEU A 281 -8.61 3.11 2.76
C LEU A 281 -9.58 2.70 1.63
N SER A 282 -10.72 3.38 1.47
CA SER A 282 -11.66 3.10 0.37
C SER A 282 -11.07 3.36 -1.02
N GLN A 283 -10.04 4.21 -1.11
CA GLN A 283 -9.30 4.47 -2.35
C GLN A 283 -8.56 3.23 -2.87
N LEU A 284 -8.30 2.23 -2.01
CA LEU A 284 -7.55 1.01 -2.38
C LEU A 284 -8.33 0.05 -3.28
N LEU A 285 -9.64 0.18 -3.37
CA LEU A 285 -10.50 -0.77 -4.09
C LEU A 285 -10.12 -0.92 -5.58
N ASN A 286 -9.72 0.17 -6.22
CA ASN A 286 -9.38 0.21 -7.64
C ASN A 286 -7.90 0.59 -7.88
N ALA A 287 -7.06 0.59 -6.84
CA ALA A 287 -5.68 1.00 -6.96
C ALA A 287 -4.74 -0.20 -7.16
N SER A 288 -3.76 -0.05 -8.04
CA SER A 288 -2.60 -0.95 -8.19
C SER A 288 -1.41 -0.52 -7.33
N ALA A 289 -1.39 0.75 -6.92
CA ALA A 289 -0.32 1.33 -6.11
C ALA A 289 -0.84 2.40 -5.14
N ILE A 290 -0.06 2.67 -4.11
CA ILE A 290 -0.17 3.88 -3.28
C ILE A 290 1.04 4.75 -3.59
N ILE A 291 0.82 6.01 -4.02
CA ILE A 291 1.89 6.93 -4.40
C ILE A 291 1.63 8.28 -3.71
N VAL A 292 2.52 8.65 -2.79
CA VAL A 292 2.46 9.89 -2.03
C VAL A 292 3.77 10.65 -2.21
N ASP A 293 3.71 11.84 -2.82
CA ASP A 293 4.89 12.67 -3.08
C ASP A 293 5.24 13.62 -1.94
N GLU A 294 4.36 13.76 -0.95
CA GLU A 294 4.62 14.57 0.23
C GLU A 294 3.87 14.03 1.45
N ASN A 295 4.59 13.83 2.54
CA ASN A 295 4.03 13.58 3.87
C ASN A 295 4.34 14.79 4.76
N ASP A 296 3.44 15.09 5.69
CA ASP A 296 3.61 16.19 6.63
C ASP A 296 4.88 16.03 7.46
N VAL A 297 5.62 17.10 7.65
CA VAL A 297 6.76 17.18 8.58
C VAL A 297 6.26 16.92 10.01
N GLY A 298 7.01 16.16 10.80
CA GLY A 298 6.59 15.75 12.14
C GLY A 298 5.54 14.65 12.18
N THR A 299 5.30 13.96 11.05
CA THR A 299 4.36 12.81 11.00
C THR A 299 4.64 11.81 12.11
N TYR A 300 3.58 11.44 12.86
CA TYR A 300 3.61 10.41 13.88
C TYR A 300 2.69 9.24 13.50
N ILE A 301 3.27 8.05 13.37
CA ILE A 301 2.52 6.81 13.04
C ILE A 301 2.14 6.11 14.36
N ASP A 302 0.96 6.41 14.89
CA ASP A 302 0.45 5.78 16.12
C ASP A 302 -0.08 4.37 15.87
N LYS A 303 -0.82 4.18 14.77
CA LYS A 303 -1.51 2.92 14.43
C LYS A 303 -0.92 2.29 13.16
N ALA A 304 0.18 1.56 13.32
CA ALA A 304 0.87 0.91 12.20
C ALA A 304 0.19 -0.40 11.72
N ALA A 305 -0.88 -0.88 12.36
CA ALA A 305 -1.48 -2.17 12.01
C ALA A 305 -2.00 -2.22 10.57
N ASN A 306 -2.82 -1.23 10.16
CA ASN A 306 -3.33 -1.15 8.79
C ASN A 306 -2.22 -0.93 7.77
N LEU A 307 -1.23 -0.09 8.09
CA LEU A 307 -0.05 0.13 7.24
C LEU A 307 0.69 -1.20 6.98
N LYS A 308 0.96 -1.97 8.03
CA LYS A 308 1.60 -3.28 7.91
C LYS A 308 0.77 -4.26 7.07
N ALA A 309 -0.53 -4.32 7.33
CA ALA A 309 -1.46 -5.19 6.61
C ALA A 309 -1.56 -4.83 5.11
N VAL A 310 -1.58 -3.53 4.79
CA VAL A 310 -1.58 -3.06 3.39
C VAL A 310 -0.29 -3.45 2.68
N VAL A 311 0.86 -3.34 3.33
CA VAL A 311 2.16 -3.71 2.72
C VAL A 311 2.28 -5.20 2.45
N THR A 312 1.74 -6.06 3.33
CA THR A 312 1.81 -7.53 3.20
C THR A 312 0.61 -8.14 2.48
N GLY A 313 -0.36 -7.32 2.04
CA GLY A 313 -1.58 -7.83 1.41
C GLY A 313 -2.48 -8.62 2.36
N ASP A 314 -2.39 -8.36 3.67
CA ASP A 314 -3.29 -8.94 4.65
C ASP A 314 -4.70 -8.33 4.55
N ALA A 315 -5.69 -9.03 5.07
CA ALA A 315 -7.07 -8.55 5.09
C ALA A 315 -7.22 -7.31 5.98
N ILE A 316 -7.78 -6.26 5.43
CA ILE A 316 -8.12 -5.01 6.12
C ILE A 316 -9.61 -4.73 6.03
N MET A 317 -10.16 -4.04 7.02
CA MET A 317 -11.52 -3.54 6.97
C MET A 317 -11.54 -2.15 6.32
N ILE A 318 -12.33 -2.00 5.26
CA ILE A 318 -12.53 -0.73 4.57
C ILE A 318 -13.93 -0.19 4.93
N ASN A 319 -13.96 0.93 5.64
CA ASN A 319 -15.17 1.69 5.89
C ASN A 319 -15.55 2.48 4.65
N ARG A 320 -16.82 2.37 4.23
CA ARG A 320 -17.37 3.09 3.07
C ARG A 320 -18.46 4.04 3.53
N LYS A 321 -18.47 5.26 3.00
CA LYS A 321 -19.48 6.26 3.39
C LYS A 321 -20.87 5.78 2.99
N PHE A 322 -21.78 5.72 3.96
CA PHE A 322 -23.18 5.28 3.77
C PHE A 322 -23.38 3.84 3.25
N LYS A 323 -22.38 2.97 3.43
CA LYS A 323 -22.42 1.55 3.04
C LYS A 323 -21.79 0.70 4.13
N ASP A 324 -22.14 -0.59 4.12
CA ASP A 324 -21.52 -1.54 5.02
C ASP A 324 -20.01 -1.63 4.78
N PRO A 325 -19.22 -1.78 5.85
CA PRO A 325 -17.79 -2.05 5.73
C PRO A 325 -17.54 -3.33 4.95
N ILE A 326 -16.45 -3.35 4.19
CA ILE A 326 -16.00 -4.56 3.51
C ILE A 326 -14.63 -4.97 4.00
N THR A 327 -14.38 -6.26 4.00
CA THR A 327 -13.02 -6.78 4.17
C THR A 327 -12.36 -6.87 2.79
N TYR A 328 -11.14 -6.38 2.65
CA TYR A 328 -10.43 -6.28 1.38
C TYR A 328 -8.95 -6.63 1.53
N GLN A 329 -8.37 -7.23 0.51
CA GLN A 329 -6.93 -7.46 0.41
C GLN A 329 -6.35 -6.56 -0.68
N PHE A 330 -5.57 -5.58 -0.25
CA PHE A 330 -4.78 -4.76 -1.17
C PHE A 330 -3.52 -5.52 -1.56
N ARG A 331 -3.24 -5.61 -2.84
CA ARG A 331 -2.05 -6.33 -3.37
C ARG A 331 -1.13 -5.42 -4.18
N GLY A 332 -1.29 -4.11 -4.05
CA GLY A 332 -0.46 -3.15 -4.76
C GLY A 332 0.84 -2.82 -4.02
N PHE A 333 1.71 -2.06 -4.69
CA PHE A 333 2.94 -1.55 -4.10
C PHE A 333 2.75 -0.14 -3.52
N MET A 334 3.49 0.20 -2.47
CA MET A 334 3.39 1.50 -1.81
C MET A 334 4.69 2.28 -1.91
N VAL A 335 4.59 3.55 -2.34
CA VAL A 335 5.66 4.54 -2.38
C VAL A 335 5.27 5.76 -1.55
N GLN A 336 6.15 6.18 -0.63
CA GLN A 336 5.97 7.35 0.23
C GLN A 336 7.19 8.26 0.11
N CYS A 337 7.01 9.55 -0.17
CA CYS A 337 8.09 10.52 -0.11
C CYS A 337 8.14 11.21 1.24
N LEU A 338 9.33 11.36 1.77
CA LEU A 338 9.61 11.91 3.08
C LEU A 338 10.65 13.03 2.99
N ASN A 339 10.39 14.13 3.65
CA ASN A 339 11.35 15.23 3.86
C ASN A 339 11.92 15.21 5.30
N GLU A 340 11.30 14.42 6.17
CA GLU A 340 11.75 14.15 7.54
C GLU A 340 11.43 12.69 7.90
N MET A 341 12.23 12.09 8.75
CA MET A 341 11.95 10.75 9.26
C MET A 341 10.72 10.77 10.16
N PRO A 342 9.66 10.02 9.84
CA PRO A 342 8.45 10.02 10.67
C PRO A 342 8.70 9.28 11.97
N ARG A 343 8.15 9.80 13.06
CA ARG A 343 8.16 9.08 14.34
C ARG A 343 7.14 7.95 14.31
N VAL A 344 7.47 6.80 14.89
CA VAL A 344 6.60 5.64 14.93
C VAL A 344 6.48 5.06 16.34
N ARG A 345 5.26 4.64 16.71
CA ARG A 345 5.03 3.95 17.99
C ARG A 345 5.48 2.49 17.94
N ASP A 346 5.27 1.81 16.82
CA ASP A 346 5.63 0.40 16.63
C ASP A 346 7.11 0.28 16.21
N LYS A 347 7.97 -0.02 17.18
CA LYS A 347 9.42 -0.18 16.99
C LYS A 347 9.85 -1.64 16.76
N SER A 348 8.92 -2.50 16.36
CA SER A 348 9.21 -3.91 16.12
C SER A 348 9.91 -4.13 14.78
N ASP A 349 10.72 -5.20 14.68
CA ASP A 349 11.28 -5.63 13.39
C ASP A 349 10.19 -5.95 12.37
N SER A 350 9.02 -6.38 12.84
CA SER A 350 7.84 -6.57 12.00
C SER A 350 7.41 -5.29 11.28
N PHE A 351 7.61 -4.11 11.86
CA PHE A 351 7.38 -2.83 11.20
C PHE A 351 8.53 -2.50 10.24
N TYR A 352 9.77 -2.47 10.74
CA TYR A 352 10.93 -2.00 9.99
C TYR A 352 11.27 -2.83 8.74
N ARG A 353 11.16 -4.17 8.83
CA ARG A 353 11.47 -5.06 7.68
C ARG A 353 10.59 -4.85 6.45
N ARG A 354 9.47 -4.09 6.59
CA ARG A 354 8.52 -3.78 5.52
C ARG A 354 8.86 -2.50 4.76
N GLN A 355 9.82 -1.71 5.23
CA GLN A 355 10.22 -0.47 4.59
C GLN A 355 11.58 -0.63 3.90
N ILE A 356 11.69 -0.05 2.71
CA ILE A 356 12.94 0.21 2.04
C ILE A 356 13.14 1.72 2.09
N PHE A 357 14.09 2.17 2.89
CA PHE A 357 14.48 3.57 2.93
C PHE A 357 15.45 3.85 1.80
N ILE A 358 15.08 4.74 0.89
CA ILE A 358 15.85 5.06 -0.31
C ILE A 358 16.36 6.49 -0.15
N PRO A 359 17.65 6.70 0.13
CA PRO A 359 18.21 8.04 0.32
C PRO A 359 18.36 8.75 -1.02
N PHE A 360 17.81 9.95 -1.13
CA PHE A 360 18.00 10.89 -2.24
C PHE A 360 18.98 11.97 -1.77
N THR A 361 20.26 11.76 -2.04
CA THR A 361 21.35 12.63 -1.56
C THR A 361 21.68 13.78 -2.50
N LYS A 362 21.26 13.69 -3.77
CA LYS A 362 21.46 14.76 -4.75
C LYS A 362 20.49 15.91 -4.56
N CYS A 363 20.94 17.11 -4.89
CA CYS A 363 20.13 18.32 -4.90
C CYS A 363 20.31 19.04 -6.23
N PHE A 364 19.21 19.33 -6.90
CA PHE A 364 19.19 19.99 -8.21
C PHE A 364 18.86 21.47 -8.12
N THR A 365 18.98 22.10 -6.95
CA THR A 365 18.71 23.53 -6.76
C THR A 365 19.60 24.38 -7.68
N GLY A 366 18.97 25.23 -8.49
CA GLY A 366 19.64 26.06 -9.51
C GLY A 366 19.88 25.36 -10.86
N ALA A 367 19.59 24.04 -10.94
CA ALA A 367 19.65 23.25 -12.17
C ALA A 367 18.30 22.58 -12.48
N GLU A 368 17.19 23.13 -11.96
CA GLU A 368 15.87 22.54 -12.14
C GLU A 368 15.41 22.65 -13.59
N ARG A 369 15.08 21.50 -14.17
CA ARG A 369 14.50 21.38 -15.52
C ARG A 369 13.01 21.07 -15.41
N LYS A 370 12.19 22.11 -15.19
CA LYS A 370 10.73 21.97 -14.96
C LYS A 370 10.00 21.28 -16.11
N TYR A 371 10.48 21.43 -17.34
CA TYR A 371 9.94 20.81 -18.52
C TYR A 371 9.97 19.28 -18.46
N ILE A 372 10.91 18.68 -17.71
CA ILE A 372 10.93 17.21 -17.52
C ILE A 372 9.62 16.76 -16.89
N LYS A 373 9.24 17.37 -15.74
CA LYS A 373 8.01 17.03 -15.02
C LYS A 373 6.75 17.50 -15.75
N GLN A 374 6.80 18.64 -16.44
CA GLN A 374 5.61 19.27 -17.02
C GLN A 374 5.28 18.77 -18.43
N ASP A 375 6.25 18.22 -19.17
CA ASP A 375 6.10 17.78 -20.56
C ASP A 375 6.68 16.38 -20.80
N TYR A 376 8.01 16.19 -20.61
CA TYR A 376 8.70 15.01 -21.12
C TYR A 376 8.18 13.69 -20.52
N LEU A 377 7.87 13.66 -19.23
CA LEU A 377 7.33 12.48 -18.56
C LEU A 377 5.88 12.14 -18.95
N HIS A 378 5.17 13.04 -19.65
CA HIS A 378 3.82 12.81 -20.15
C HIS A 378 3.81 12.33 -21.60
N ARG A 379 4.96 12.34 -22.28
CA ARG A 379 5.03 11.94 -23.68
C ARG A 379 4.85 10.44 -23.85
N PRO A 380 3.99 10.00 -24.76
CA PRO A 380 3.70 8.58 -24.95
C PRO A 380 4.95 7.74 -25.23
N GLU A 381 5.88 8.24 -26.05
CA GLU A 381 7.12 7.53 -26.40
C GLU A 381 8.02 7.27 -25.19
N VAL A 382 8.07 8.19 -24.22
CA VAL A 382 8.82 8.04 -22.97
C VAL A 382 8.15 6.99 -22.08
N LEU A 383 6.84 7.10 -21.91
CA LEU A 383 6.07 6.17 -21.06
C LEU A 383 6.09 4.75 -21.63
N GLU A 384 5.94 4.59 -22.95
CA GLU A 384 6.01 3.32 -23.66
C GLU A 384 7.39 2.66 -23.49
N TYR A 385 8.46 3.46 -23.57
CA TYR A 385 9.80 2.97 -23.31
C TYR A 385 9.99 2.51 -21.86
N VAL A 386 9.58 3.32 -20.90
CA VAL A 386 9.66 2.98 -19.46
C VAL A 386 8.88 1.70 -19.19
N LEU A 387 7.64 1.60 -19.69
CA LEU A 387 6.83 0.40 -19.55
C LEU A 387 7.52 -0.83 -20.14
N HIS A 388 8.02 -0.72 -21.39
CA HIS A 388 8.74 -1.81 -22.05
C HIS A 388 9.94 -2.24 -21.23
N LYS A 389 10.76 -1.31 -20.74
CA LYS A 389 11.96 -1.60 -19.95
C LYS A 389 11.63 -2.37 -18.68
N VAL A 390 10.69 -1.88 -17.87
CA VAL A 390 10.35 -2.52 -16.59
C VAL A 390 9.66 -3.88 -16.76
N LEU A 391 8.92 -4.09 -17.84
CA LEU A 391 8.30 -5.37 -18.17
C LEU A 391 9.29 -6.42 -18.70
N HIS A 392 10.49 -6.00 -19.14
CA HIS A 392 11.56 -6.90 -19.59
C HIS A 392 12.65 -7.13 -18.55
N MET A 393 12.58 -6.49 -17.39
CA MET A 393 13.39 -6.83 -16.24
C MET A 393 12.85 -8.11 -15.59
N ASP A 394 13.74 -9.10 -15.32
CA ASP A 394 13.33 -10.40 -14.77
C ASP A 394 13.53 -10.42 -13.24
N TYR A 395 12.48 -10.09 -12.49
CA TYR A 395 12.51 -10.10 -11.03
C TYR A 395 11.11 -10.32 -10.44
N TYR A 396 11.07 -10.94 -9.26
CA TYR A 396 9.89 -11.10 -8.40
C TYR A 396 10.19 -10.70 -6.95
N GLU A 397 11.39 -10.22 -6.69
CA GLU A 397 11.86 -9.64 -5.43
C GLU A 397 12.60 -8.35 -5.75
N LEU A 398 12.69 -7.44 -4.77
CA LEU A 398 13.40 -6.17 -4.94
C LEU A 398 14.83 -6.31 -4.40
N ASP A 399 15.80 -5.89 -5.21
CA ASP A 399 17.21 -5.83 -4.81
C ASP A 399 17.40 -4.61 -3.91
N VAL A 400 17.64 -4.83 -2.61
CA VAL A 400 17.77 -3.77 -1.61
C VAL A 400 19.24 -3.45 -1.39
N PRO A 401 19.76 -2.30 -1.87
CA PRO A 401 21.14 -1.90 -1.72
C PRO A 401 21.58 -1.72 -0.27
N GLN A 402 22.91 -1.79 -0.03
CA GLN A 402 23.47 -1.56 1.30
C GLN A 402 23.21 -0.12 1.80
N SER A 403 23.21 0.86 0.90
CA SER A 403 22.86 2.26 1.21
C SER A 403 21.46 2.39 1.77
N CYS A 404 20.47 1.64 1.23
CA CYS A 404 19.11 1.58 1.74
C CYS A 404 19.02 0.90 3.10
N GLN A 405 19.81 -0.14 3.34
CA GLN A 405 19.88 -0.80 4.65
C GLN A 405 20.48 0.11 5.72
N ASN A 406 21.52 0.87 5.37
CA ASN A 406 22.11 1.86 6.25
C ASN A 406 21.10 2.95 6.63
N ALA A 407 20.38 3.51 5.65
CA ALA A 407 19.32 4.50 5.90
C ALA A 407 18.17 3.94 6.77
N LEU A 408 17.80 2.67 6.60
CA LEU A 408 16.83 2.00 7.49
C LEU A 408 17.38 1.86 8.92
N ASN A 409 18.66 1.59 9.09
CA ASN A 409 19.27 1.51 10.43
C ASN A 409 19.30 2.88 11.10
N GLU A 410 19.66 3.95 10.40
CA GLU A 410 19.55 5.34 10.88
C GLU A 410 18.11 5.65 11.31
N TYR A 411 17.10 5.24 10.53
CA TYR A 411 15.71 5.40 10.91
C TYR A 411 15.33 4.63 12.19
N LYS A 412 15.86 3.41 12.38
CA LYS A 412 15.68 2.64 13.61
C LYS A 412 16.28 3.37 14.81
N GLU A 413 17.49 3.90 14.67
CA GLU A 413 18.17 4.69 15.71
C GLU A 413 17.40 5.96 16.05
N PHE A 414 16.95 6.70 15.03
CA PHE A 414 16.12 7.91 15.20
C PHE A 414 14.85 7.64 16.03
N ASN A 415 14.21 6.49 15.85
CA ASN A 415 12.99 6.13 16.56
C ASN A 415 13.23 5.42 17.89
N ASP A 416 14.42 4.91 18.17
CA ASP A 416 14.72 4.14 19.37
C ASP A 416 15.91 4.75 20.15
N PRO A 417 15.64 5.59 21.14
CA PRO A 417 16.69 6.15 21.99
C PRO A 417 17.56 5.11 22.70
N VAL A 418 17.08 3.86 22.89
CA VAL A 418 17.89 2.79 23.47
C VAL A 418 18.91 2.27 22.46
N ARG A 419 18.52 2.15 21.16
CA ARG A 419 19.45 1.81 20.08
C ARG A 419 20.53 2.88 19.90
N GLN A 420 20.09 4.14 19.89
CA GLN A 420 21.02 5.28 19.78
C GLN A 420 22.00 5.30 20.96
N PHE A 421 21.50 5.11 22.20
CA PHE A 421 22.34 4.98 23.37
C PHE A 421 23.36 3.83 23.26
N VAL A 422 22.94 2.66 22.75
CA VAL A 422 23.85 1.51 22.55
C VAL A 422 24.90 1.84 21.50
N SER A 423 24.52 2.41 20.37
CA SER A 423 25.43 2.78 19.28
C SER A 423 26.49 3.80 19.73
N GLU A 424 26.09 4.82 20.52
CA GLU A 424 27.00 5.89 20.96
C GLU A 424 27.87 5.50 22.16
N ILE A 425 27.32 4.79 23.13
CA ILE A 425 27.93 4.61 24.46
C ILE A 425 28.69 3.30 24.58
N PHE A 426 28.21 2.21 23.95
CA PHE A 426 28.83 0.89 24.15
C PHE A 426 30.30 0.80 23.68
N PRO A 427 30.71 1.45 22.59
CA PRO A 427 32.13 1.48 22.20
C PRO A 427 33.06 2.11 23.24
N GLU A 428 32.53 2.95 24.14
CA GLU A 428 33.30 3.67 25.16
C GLU A 428 33.40 2.92 26.50
N LEU A 429 32.57 1.88 26.72
CA LEU A 429 32.54 1.11 27.94
C LEU A 429 33.85 0.37 28.20
N GLN A 430 34.43 0.53 29.40
CA GLN A 430 35.69 -0.09 29.78
C GLN A 430 35.48 -1.43 30.52
N TRP A 431 34.30 -1.64 31.12
CA TRP A 431 34.02 -2.85 31.89
C TRP A 431 33.58 -4.02 31.02
N ASP A 432 34.00 -5.25 31.38
CA ASP A 432 33.51 -6.48 30.75
C ASP A 432 32.22 -7.03 31.34
N LEU A 433 31.84 -6.56 32.53
CA LEU A 433 30.53 -6.74 33.15
C LEU A 433 29.90 -5.36 33.36
N VAL A 434 28.80 -5.08 32.70
CA VAL A 434 28.11 -3.80 32.83
C VAL A 434 26.76 -4.01 33.50
N PRO A 435 26.58 -3.55 34.78
CA PRO A 435 25.34 -3.73 35.52
C PRO A 435 24.13 -3.02 34.89
N PHE A 436 22.97 -3.67 34.87
CA PHE A 436 21.72 -3.01 34.42
C PHE A 436 21.36 -1.75 35.19
N THR A 437 21.80 -1.66 36.46
CA THR A 437 21.63 -0.44 37.26
C THR A 437 22.48 0.70 36.72
N PHE A 438 23.75 0.43 36.44
CA PHE A 438 24.67 1.39 35.85
C PHE A 438 24.17 1.85 34.49
N LEU A 439 23.86 0.92 33.59
CA LEU A 439 23.36 1.23 32.25
C LEU A 439 22.09 2.09 32.28
N TYR A 440 21.19 1.83 33.22
CA TYR A 440 19.98 2.64 33.31
C TYR A 440 20.26 4.05 33.84
N ASP A 441 21.15 4.20 34.83
CA ASP A 441 21.53 5.51 35.35
C ASP A 441 22.30 6.31 34.28
N LEU A 442 23.19 5.67 33.53
CA LEU A 442 23.91 6.23 32.41
C LEU A 442 22.93 6.62 31.28
N TYR A 443 21.99 5.74 30.93
CA TYR A 443 20.95 6.02 29.92
C TYR A 443 20.11 7.24 30.31
N LYS A 444 19.70 7.37 31.56
CA LYS A 444 18.94 8.56 32.01
C LYS A 444 19.75 9.86 31.81
N ALA A 445 21.03 9.83 32.20
CA ALA A 445 21.91 10.99 32.09
C ALA A 445 22.16 11.35 30.62
N TRP A 446 22.45 10.35 29.78
CA TRP A 446 22.60 10.48 28.34
C TRP A 446 21.33 11.00 27.67
N TYR A 447 20.17 10.45 28.02
CA TYR A 447 18.86 10.85 27.47
C TYR A 447 18.55 12.31 27.73
N VAL A 448 18.77 12.76 28.98
CA VAL A 448 18.56 14.18 29.35
C VAL A 448 19.52 15.11 28.61
N LYS A 449 20.77 14.67 28.36
CA LYS A 449 21.79 15.47 27.66
C LYS A 449 21.48 15.57 26.15
N ASN A 450 21.03 14.49 25.51
CA ASN A 450 20.96 14.36 24.06
C ASN A 450 19.53 14.39 23.47
N VAL A 451 18.51 13.90 24.20
CA VAL A 451 17.14 13.77 23.69
C VAL A 451 16.17 14.77 24.33
N GLY A 452 16.28 15.01 25.63
CA GLY A 452 15.43 15.95 26.34
C GLY A 452 15.03 15.50 27.76
N ARG A 453 14.26 16.34 28.47
CA ARG A 453 13.90 16.10 29.88
C ARG A 453 12.62 15.30 30.09
N SER A 454 11.82 15.04 29.06
CA SER A 454 10.55 14.33 29.14
C SER A 454 10.66 12.89 28.62
N ASP A 455 9.89 11.99 29.19
CA ASP A 455 9.58 10.66 28.65
C ASP A 455 10.71 9.61 28.68
N VAL A 456 11.62 9.68 29.63
CA VAL A 456 12.58 8.59 29.87
C VAL A 456 11.81 7.31 30.24
N VAL A 457 12.02 6.26 29.46
CA VAL A 457 11.37 4.96 29.73
C VAL A 457 11.79 4.39 31.09
N GLY A 458 10.86 3.72 31.77
CA GLY A 458 11.17 3.08 33.06
C GLY A 458 12.19 1.95 32.91
N LYS A 459 12.93 1.66 34.01
CA LYS A 459 14.05 0.71 34.02
C LYS A 459 13.71 -0.67 33.42
N GLN A 460 12.52 -1.21 33.72
CA GLN A 460 12.13 -2.52 33.17
C GLN A 460 11.94 -2.50 31.66
N VAL A 461 11.36 -1.41 31.13
CA VAL A 461 11.18 -1.20 29.69
C VAL A 461 12.53 -0.98 29.02
N PHE A 462 13.41 -0.18 29.64
CA PHE A 462 14.78 0.01 29.16
C PHE A 462 15.53 -1.31 29.02
N ILE A 463 15.56 -2.15 30.09
CA ILE A 463 16.25 -3.45 30.07
C ILE A 463 15.67 -4.36 28.97
N LYS A 464 14.32 -4.39 28.82
CA LYS A 464 13.67 -5.17 27.76
C LYS A 464 14.12 -4.71 26.36
N ASN A 465 14.12 -3.41 26.12
CA ASN A 465 14.51 -2.83 24.84
C ASN A 465 16.01 -3.02 24.58
N LEU A 466 16.83 -2.83 25.61
CA LEU A 466 18.27 -3.07 25.53
C LEU A 466 18.58 -4.50 25.08
N ILE A 467 18.00 -5.51 25.74
CA ILE A 467 18.21 -6.91 25.39
C ILE A 467 17.74 -7.21 23.94
N ALA A 468 16.67 -6.55 23.48
CA ALA A 468 16.19 -6.70 22.11
C ALA A 468 17.10 -6.04 21.05
N VAL A 469 17.97 -5.12 21.46
CA VAL A 469 18.96 -4.48 20.58
C VAL A 469 20.24 -5.30 20.46
N LEU A 470 20.60 -6.04 21.54
CA LEU A 470 21.79 -6.89 21.57
C LEU A 470 21.50 -8.19 20.80
N ASP A 471 22.25 -8.45 19.77
CA ASP A 471 22.25 -9.69 18.99
C ASP A 471 23.51 -10.55 19.24
N GLU A 472 23.60 -11.71 18.59
CA GLU A 472 24.74 -12.63 18.76
C GLU A 472 26.08 -12.05 18.28
N ASN A 473 26.05 -11.01 17.42
CA ASN A 473 27.23 -10.33 16.88
C ASN A 473 27.60 -9.07 17.67
N SER A 474 26.81 -8.72 18.71
CA SER A 474 27.08 -7.55 19.54
C SER A 474 28.34 -7.77 20.40
N GLU A 475 29.10 -6.68 20.64
CA GLU A 475 30.24 -6.68 21.56
C GLU A 475 29.85 -7.12 22.97
N PHE A 476 28.60 -6.88 23.36
CA PHE A 476 28.04 -7.31 24.65
C PHE A 476 26.81 -8.19 24.44
N ILE A 477 26.68 -9.19 25.31
CA ILE A 477 25.56 -10.14 25.29
C ILE A 477 24.86 -10.19 26.65
N CYS A 478 23.58 -10.57 26.63
CA CYS A 478 22.79 -10.89 27.81
C CYS A 478 22.38 -12.36 27.77
N GLU A 479 23.12 -13.25 28.43
CA GLU A 479 22.79 -14.69 28.48
C GLU A 479 21.45 -14.95 29.18
N ASP A 480 21.27 -14.34 30.35
CA ASP A 480 20.04 -14.40 31.19
C ASP A 480 19.92 -13.14 32.02
N LYS A 481 18.83 -12.39 31.89
CA LYS A 481 18.54 -11.17 32.66
C LYS A 481 18.47 -11.37 34.17
N SER A 482 18.28 -12.62 34.66
CA SER A 482 18.23 -12.98 36.04
C SER A 482 19.56 -13.43 36.63
N LYS A 483 20.53 -13.79 35.75
CA LYS A 483 21.85 -14.27 36.13
C LYS A 483 22.64 -13.19 36.85
N LYS A 484 23.28 -13.60 37.96
CA LYS A 484 24.13 -12.73 38.77
C LYS A 484 25.60 -13.06 38.48
N TYR A 485 26.37 -12.03 38.24
CA TYR A 485 27.80 -12.12 37.97
C TYR A 485 28.60 -11.47 39.10
N LYS A 486 29.76 -12.04 39.42
CA LYS A 486 30.74 -11.40 40.33
C LYS A 486 31.52 -10.34 39.53
N PRO A 487 31.73 -9.12 40.06
CA PRO A 487 32.46 -8.08 39.38
C PRO A 487 33.95 -8.44 39.18
N SER A 488 34.61 -8.95 40.24
CA SER A 488 36.02 -9.44 40.18
C SER A 488 36.86 -8.64 39.17
N THR A 489 37.55 -9.36 38.26
CA THR A 489 38.38 -8.78 37.18
C THR A 489 37.59 -8.14 36.02
N ARG A 490 36.27 -8.26 36.01
CA ARG A 490 35.42 -7.72 34.93
C ARG A 490 35.07 -6.25 35.10
N MET A 491 35.30 -5.68 36.28
CA MET A 491 35.06 -4.26 36.64
C MET A 491 36.27 -3.68 37.39
N ASP A 492 37.47 -4.07 37.02
CA ASP A 492 38.70 -3.66 37.68
C ASP A 492 39.31 -2.39 37.06
N LYS A 493 38.79 -1.94 35.91
CA LYS A 493 39.20 -0.69 35.28
C LYS A 493 38.35 0.49 35.76
N ALA A 494 38.90 1.71 35.68
CA ALA A 494 38.13 2.91 35.85
C ALA A 494 37.11 3.05 34.70
N GLU A 495 35.89 3.51 34.97
CA GLU A 495 34.87 3.77 33.96
C GLU A 495 34.71 5.29 33.78
N PRO A 496 35.30 5.91 32.75
CA PRO A 496 35.30 7.36 32.54
C PRO A 496 33.91 7.96 32.40
N LEU A 497 32.95 7.18 31.88
CA LEU A 497 31.56 7.59 31.70
C LEU A 497 30.88 8.00 33.04
N ILE A 498 31.39 7.50 34.17
CA ILE A 498 30.93 7.93 35.49
C ILE A 498 31.15 9.43 35.69
N ALA A 499 32.32 9.93 35.35
CA ALA A 499 32.64 11.35 35.48
C ALA A 499 31.99 12.19 34.37
N GLU A 500 32.00 11.70 33.13
CA GLU A 500 31.45 12.39 31.97
C GLU A 500 29.94 12.69 32.13
N TYR A 501 29.18 11.69 32.59
CA TYR A 501 27.74 11.80 32.80
C TYR A 501 27.35 12.13 34.25
N ASN A 502 28.35 12.47 35.08
CA ASN A 502 28.17 12.89 36.48
C ASN A 502 27.31 11.92 37.29
N LEU A 503 27.60 10.60 37.21
CA LEU A 503 26.86 9.55 37.89
C LEU A 503 27.27 9.47 39.35
N GLN A 504 26.72 10.30 40.23
CA GLN A 504 27.12 10.47 41.65
C GLN A 504 27.08 9.14 42.44
N ASP A 505 26.07 8.32 42.22
CA ASP A 505 25.91 7.04 42.92
C ASP A 505 26.97 5.99 42.56
N TRP A 506 27.68 6.21 41.46
CA TRP A 506 28.75 5.35 40.94
C TRP A 506 30.14 5.93 41.15
N MET A 507 30.26 7.16 41.65
CA MET A 507 31.56 7.71 42.05
C MET A 507 32.05 7.08 43.36
N ASN A 508 33.36 6.92 43.48
CA ASN A 508 33.99 6.43 44.72
C ASN A 508 33.81 7.47 45.84
N PRO A 509 32.99 7.20 46.87
CA PRO A 509 32.70 8.17 47.92
C PRO A 509 33.93 8.57 48.73
N MET A 510 34.95 7.67 48.83
CA MET A 510 36.19 7.96 49.54
C MET A 510 37.12 8.89 48.75
N MET A 511 36.88 9.04 47.47
CA MET A 511 37.69 9.85 46.53
C MET A 511 36.95 11.05 46.00
N SER A 512 35.80 11.44 46.59
CA SER A 512 34.95 12.54 46.11
C SER A 512 35.66 13.90 46.02
N GLY A 513 36.67 14.15 46.86
CA GLY A 513 37.50 15.34 46.81
C GLY A 513 38.76 15.22 45.96
N SER A 514 39.03 14.11 45.30
CA SER A 514 40.21 13.90 44.45
C SER A 514 40.06 14.62 43.11
N HIS A 515 41.16 15.28 42.66
CA HIS A 515 41.26 15.80 41.29
C HIS A 515 41.55 14.70 40.27
N ASP A 516 41.95 13.50 40.72
CA ASP A 516 42.21 12.34 39.89
C ASP A 516 40.90 11.68 39.48
N ILE A 517 40.53 11.86 38.22
CA ILE A 517 39.31 11.34 37.61
C ILE A 517 39.31 9.82 37.64
N GLU A 518 40.43 9.19 37.39
CA GLU A 518 40.57 7.72 37.36
C GLU A 518 40.20 7.11 38.70
N LYS A 519 40.70 7.68 39.84
CA LYS A 519 40.35 7.22 41.17
C LYS A 519 38.89 7.44 41.53
N ARG A 520 38.25 8.51 41.03
CA ARG A 520 36.84 8.79 41.24
C ARG A 520 35.93 7.82 40.49
N CYS A 521 36.39 7.30 39.35
CA CYS A 521 35.65 6.40 38.46
C CYS A 521 35.83 4.91 38.80
N HIS A 522 36.43 4.58 39.96
CA HIS A 522 36.48 3.23 40.53
C HIS A 522 35.43 3.11 41.64
N PRO A 523 34.18 2.67 41.36
CA PRO A 523 33.14 2.59 42.39
C PRO A 523 33.43 1.52 43.43
N VAL A 524 32.77 1.63 44.59
CA VAL A 524 32.73 0.55 45.58
C VAL A 524 31.77 -0.52 45.08
N LEU A 525 32.30 -1.68 44.71
CA LEU A 525 31.56 -2.75 44.05
C LEU A 525 30.74 -3.58 45.05
N GLN A 526 29.52 -3.98 44.66
CA GLN A 526 28.70 -4.95 45.37
C GLN A 526 29.20 -6.38 45.12
N ALA A 527 28.78 -7.34 45.92
CA ALA A 527 29.18 -8.74 45.79
C ALA A 527 28.78 -9.37 44.44
N ASN A 528 27.65 -8.95 43.89
CA ASN A 528 27.13 -9.46 42.62
C ASN A 528 26.27 -8.40 41.90
N TYR A 529 26.26 -8.45 40.56
CA TYR A 529 25.41 -7.62 39.71
C TYR A 529 24.65 -8.47 38.69
N ARG A 530 23.47 -7.98 38.28
CA ARG A 530 22.79 -8.42 37.07
C ARG A 530 23.14 -7.44 35.95
N GLY A 531 23.48 -7.91 34.80
CA GLY A 531 23.93 -7.04 33.69
C GLY A 531 24.24 -7.82 32.44
N ILE A 532 24.91 -7.13 31.51
CA ILE A 532 25.46 -7.67 30.29
C ILE A 532 26.95 -7.96 30.47
N ILE A 533 27.47 -8.87 29.68
CA ILE A 533 28.88 -9.21 29.65
C ILE A 533 29.45 -9.00 28.27
N ARG A 534 30.75 -8.64 28.19
CA ARG A 534 31.46 -8.55 26.93
C ARG A 534 31.56 -9.94 26.31
N ASN A 535 31.34 -10.01 25.00
CA ASN A 535 31.39 -11.24 24.24
C ASN A 535 32.88 -11.62 24.02
N ASP A 536 33.27 -12.79 24.46
CA ASP A 536 34.65 -13.28 24.34
C ASP A 536 34.95 -13.91 22.96
N ASN A 537 34.07 -13.69 21.94
CA ASN A 537 34.25 -14.23 20.58
C ASN A 537 35.16 -13.38 19.70
#